data_5e48e46fd6a05272735a4b5f7c118de4
#
_entry.id   5e48e46fd6a05272735a4b5f7c118de4
#
_cell.length_a   1.000
_cell.length_b   1.000
_cell.length_c   1.000
_cell.angle_alpha   90.00
_cell.angle_beta   90.00
_cell.angle_gamma   90.00
#
_symmetry.space_group_name_H-M   'P 1'
#
loop_
_entity.id
_entity.type
_entity.pdbx_description
1 polymer ?
#
loop_
_entity_poly.entity_id
_entity_poly.type
_entity_poly.pdbx_seq_one_letter_code
_entity_poly.pdbx_strand_id
1 'polypeptide(L)'
;MYVTVVTLLTVLRRSVRVNRHRLSGLDSAFLHLERGPAHMHVGGTMIFEGPAPEYEEFQQAISERLHLVPRFRQKVRFVPLGQGRPKWVDDPHFNLDYHVRHTALPPPGSEEQLRTLAARIFSQRLDRSKPLWELWLADGLERNRFGLVTKTHHALIDGVSGIDLATVLFDTEREPAPVPEGEHWVPHPEPSGVQVLGEALVERATSPAEIARGVKSLVRAPRQAAGAIVDALDAAGTLARAGLAAPASPFNVDIGPYRRFAVVRADLDELKRIKNEVGGTVNDVVLAVVAGAVGRYLRGRGYSTQDLELRAMVPISVRTADERGALGNRVSSFMAPLPVWCDDPIERLRTVSATMGDLKESKQAVGASLLTEFTDFAPPTITGQAARLQSRQRFFNLVVTNVPGPQSPLYLMGRELQAVFPMVPLAKRQAVCFGIMSYNGQVNFGLVGDYDAMPHLEELGRDVEWAISELSDAAPKAKRPRRKRAASAKQAAKA
;
A
#
# COMPACT_ATOMS: atom_id res chain seq x y z
N MET A 1 7.58 -40.60 31.90
CA MET A 1 7.19 -40.42 30.49
C MET A 1 5.96 -39.50 30.29
N TYR A 2 4.93 -39.57 31.16
CA TYR A 2 3.72 -38.71 31.07
C TYR A 2 4.02 -37.20 31.35
N VAL A 3 4.87 -36.91 32.33
CA VAL A 3 5.22 -35.51 32.68
C VAL A 3 5.97 -34.79 31.55
N THR A 4 6.81 -35.50 30.81
CA THR A 4 7.61 -34.93 29.70
C THR A 4 6.72 -34.58 28.51
N VAL A 5 5.68 -35.37 28.22
CA VAL A 5 4.75 -35.12 27.11
C VAL A 5 3.81 -33.96 27.42
N VAL A 6 3.32 -33.84 28.67
CA VAL A 6 2.48 -32.69 29.08
C VAL A 6 3.28 -31.40 29.08
N THR A 7 4.53 -31.44 29.52
CA THR A 7 5.43 -30.29 29.48
C THR A 7 5.74 -29.88 28.02
N LEU A 8 5.99 -30.87 27.15
CA LEU A 8 6.24 -30.62 25.72
C LEU A 8 5.00 -30.05 25.00
N LEU A 9 3.81 -30.57 25.29
CA LEU A 9 2.53 -30.06 24.76
C LEU A 9 2.19 -28.66 25.29
N THR A 10 2.54 -28.36 26.54
CA THR A 10 2.34 -27.05 27.14
C THR A 10 3.33 -26.05 26.54
N VAL A 11 4.57 -26.43 26.30
CA VAL A 11 5.57 -25.61 25.60
C VAL A 11 5.19 -25.42 24.14
N LEU A 12 4.71 -26.46 23.45
CA LEU A 12 4.22 -26.33 22.06
C LEU A 12 2.96 -25.46 21.96
N ARG A 13 2.00 -25.58 22.87
CA ARG A 13 0.83 -24.70 22.93
C ARG A 13 1.21 -23.25 23.27
N ARG A 14 2.19 -23.04 24.14
CA ARG A 14 2.75 -21.71 24.42
C ARG A 14 3.49 -21.16 23.21
N SER A 15 4.31 -21.95 22.52
CA SER A 15 5.04 -21.48 21.33
C SER A 15 4.10 -21.12 20.17
N VAL A 16 3.00 -21.85 19.99
CA VAL A 16 1.97 -21.51 18.98
C VAL A 16 1.21 -20.22 19.35
N ARG A 17 0.94 -19.97 20.64
CA ARG A 17 0.37 -18.68 21.10
C ARG A 17 1.35 -17.52 20.97
N VAL A 18 2.62 -17.72 21.31
CA VAL A 18 3.70 -16.71 21.20
C VAL A 18 3.89 -16.26 19.74
N ASN A 19 3.73 -17.16 18.77
CA ASN A 19 3.92 -16.84 17.36
C ASN A 19 2.80 -15.94 16.77
N ARG A 20 1.61 -15.90 17.38
CA ARG A 20 0.50 -15.05 16.90
C ARG A 20 0.67 -13.54 17.19
N HIS A 21 1.54 -13.18 18.11
CA HIS A 21 1.77 -11.79 18.53
C HIS A 21 3.05 -11.18 17.96
N ARG A 22 3.85 -11.92 17.23
CA ARG A 22 5.09 -11.46 16.64
C ARG A 22 4.83 -10.80 15.28
N LEU A 23 5.48 -9.66 15.02
CA LEU A 23 5.43 -9.03 13.70
C LEU A 23 6.13 -9.93 12.67
N SER A 24 5.63 -9.91 11.44
CA SER A 24 6.32 -10.51 10.31
C SER A 24 7.68 -9.81 10.06
N GLY A 25 8.57 -10.44 9.29
CA GLY A 25 9.83 -9.81 8.91
C GLY A 25 9.60 -8.53 8.12
N LEU A 26 8.61 -8.54 7.23
CA LEU A 26 8.25 -7.40 6.40
C LEU A 26 7.68 -6.25 7.24
N ASP A 27 6.75 -6.52 8.17
CA ASP A 27 6.18 -5.50 9.05
C ASP A 27 7.22 -4.87 9.96
N SER A 28 8.13 -5.71 10.47
CA SER A 28 9.29 -5.23 11.23
C SER A 28 10.21 -4.36 10.37
N ALA A 29 10.40 -4.70 9.08
CA ALA A 29 11.19 -3.89 8.17
C ALA A 29 10.57 -2.50 7.95
N PHE A 30 9.25 -2.38 7.83
CA PHE A 30 8.58 -1.08 7.72
C PHE A 30 8.83 -0.19 8.94
N LEU A 31 8.81 -0.76 10.15
CA LEU A 31 9.15 -0.02 11.37
C LEU A 31 10.62 0.45 11.40
N HIS A 32 11.53 -0.30 10.78
CA HIS A 32 12.95 0.07 10.70
C HIS A 32 13.24 1.04 9.54
N LEU A 33 12.45 1.00 8.46
CA LEU A 33 12.55 1.93 7.33
C LEU A 33 12.04 3.33 7.71
N GLU A 34 11.09 3.41 8.64
CA GLU A 34 10.57 4.68 9.12
C GLU A 34 11.63 5.45 9.93
N ARG A 35 12.31 6.39 9.26
CA ARG A 35 13.36 7.23 9.84
C ARG A 35 13.31 8.65 9.32
N GLY A 36 13.59 9.60 10.23
CA GLY A 36 13.56 11.01 9.87
C GLY A 36 12.23 11.38 9.25
N PRO A 37 12.20 12.01 8.08
CA PRO A 37 10.96 12.43 7.42
C PRO A 37 10.24 11.31 6.65
N ALA A 38 10.85 10.14 6.48
CA ALA A 38 10.20 9.00 5.82
C ALA A 38 9.26 8.29 6.80
N HIS A 39 7.98 8.60 6.72
CA HIS A 39 6.92 7.96 7.51
C HIS A 39 6.33 6.80 6.71
N MET A 40 6.14 5.64 7.32
CA MET A 40 5.58 4.46 6.67
C MET A 40 4.07 4.36 6.90
N HIS A 41 3.35 5.46 6.68
CA HIS A 41 1.91 5.53 6.81
C HIS A 41 1.24 5.32 5.45
N VAL A 42 0.17 4.57 5.44
CA VAL A 42 -0.77 4.44 4.34
C VAL A 42 -2.15 4.84 4.80
N GLY A 43 -3.01 5.18 3.90
CA GLY A 43 -4.39 5.53 4.21
C GLY A 43 -5.12 6.04 2.99
N GLY A 44 -6.16 6.79 3.23
CA GLY A 44 -6.96 7.39 2.17
C GLY A 44 -7.71 8.61 2.65
N THR A 45 -8.00 9.47 1.70
CA THR A 45 -8.96 10.55 1.84
C THR A 45 -10.23 10.14 1.13
N MET A 46 -11.32 10.10 1.84
CA MET A 46 -12.62 9.64 1.38
C MET A 46 -13.63 10.77 1.44
N ILE A 47 -14.56 10.76 0.51
CA ILE A 47 -15.64 11.75 0.42
C ILE A 47 -16.96 11.00 0.44
N PHE A 48 -17.84 11.41 1.34
CA PHE A 48 -19.16 10.82 1.52
C PHE A 48 -20.26 11.81 1.24
N GLU A 49 -21.43 11.28 0.88
CA GLU A 49 -22.66 12.08 0.93
C GLU A 49 -22.95 12.48 2.37
N GLY A 50 -23.53 13.65 2.56
CA GLY A 50 -23.91 14.15 3.89
C GLY A 50 -25.39 13.95 4.22
N PRO A 51 -25.77 14.42 5.41
CA PRO A 51 -24.93 15.14 6.37
C PRO A 51 -23.89 14.25 7.05
N ALA A 52 -22.82 14.87 7.58
CA ALA A 52 -21.88 14.16 8.43
C ALA A 52 -22.61 13.54 9.64
N PRO A 53 -22.20 12.35 10.11
CA PRO A 53 -22.73 11.82 11.37
C PRO A 53 -22.28 12.69 12.55
N GLU A 54 -23.07 12.72 13.61
CA GLU A 54 -22.63 13.29 14.87
C GLU A 54 -21.39 12.55 15.38
N TYR A 55 -20.45 13.28 15.97
CA TYR A 55 -19.16 12.71 16.34
C TYR A 55 -19.27 11.56 17.33
N GLU A 56 -20.14 11.69 18.32
CA GLU A 56 -20.40 10.68 19.34
C GLU A 56 -21.00 9.40 18.73
N GLU A 57 -21.91 9.53 17.77
CA GLU A 57 -22.49 8.40 17.04
C GLU A 57 -21.42 7.70 16.21
N PHE A 58 -20.54 8.47 15.56
CA PHE A 58 -19.43 7.91 14.78
C PHE A 58 -18.45 7.14 15.67
N GLN A 59 -18.07 7.70 16.83
CA GLN A 59 -17.21 7.01 17.78
C GLN A 59 -17.86 5.72 18.29
N GLN A 60 -19.14 5.76 18.63
CA GLN A 60 -19.86 4.57 19.08
C GLN A 60 -19.88 3.49 18.01
N ALA A 61 -20.18 3.83 16.75
CA ALA A 61 -20.19 2.88 15.63
C ALA A 61 -18.82 2.21 15.42
N ILE A 62 -17.72 2.96 15.61
CA ILE A 62 -16.36 2.39 15.57
C ILE A 62 -16.12 1.49 16.78
N SER A 63 -16.50 1.92 17.98
CA SER A 63 -16.32 1.16 19.22
C SER A 63 -16.98 -0.21 19.17
N GLU A 64 -18.22 -0.26 18.66
CA GLU A 64 -19.00 -1.49 18.51
C GLU A 64 -18.35 -2.51 17.56
N ARG A 65 -17.53 -2.05 16.62
CA ARG A 65 -16.86 -2.89 15.62
C ARG A 65 -15.40 -3.23 15.94
N LEU A 66 -14.80 -2.61 16.96
CA LEU A 66 -13.39 -2.86 17.31
C LEU A 66 -13.10 -4.30 17.73
N HIS A 67 -14.09 -5.06 18.19
CA HIS A 67 -13.92 -6.48 18.52
C HIS A 67 -13.65 -7.34 17.28
N LEU A 68 -14.06 -6.88 16.08
CA LEU A 68 -13.78 -7.54 14.81
C LEU A 68 -12.31 -7.41 14.39
N VAL A 69 -11.62 -6.40 14.92
CA VAL A 69 -10.23 -6.05 14.57
C VAL A 69 -9.35 -5.87 15.82
N PRO A 70 -9.10 -6.92 16.60
CA PRO A 70 -8.39 -6.84 17.88
C PRO A 70 -7.03 -6.14 17.78
N ARG A 71 -6.39 -6.19 16.61
CA ARG A 71 -5.10 -5.55 16.33
C ARG A 71 -5.15 -4.02 16.50
N PHE A 72 -6.31 -3.38 16.31
CA PHE A 72 -6.48 -1.95 16.46
C PHE A 72 -6.43 -1.47 17.92
N ARG A 73 -6.45 -2.39 18.89
CA ARG A 73 -6.22 -2.11 20.31
C ARG A 73 -4.85 -2.56 20.80
N GLN A 74 -3.96 -2.92 19.86
CA GLN A 74 -2.61 -3.39 20.18
C GLN A 74 -1.55 -2.38 19.69
N LYS A 75 -0.51 -2.23 20.52
CA LYS A 75 0.68 -1.44 20.21
C LYS A 75 1.91 -2.30 19.97
N VAL A 76 2.94 -1.73 19.38
CA VAL A 76 4.20 -2.43 19.09
C VAL A 76 5.11 -2.38 20.32
N ARG A 77 5.54 -3.54 20.79
CA ARG A 77 6.57 -3.66 21.83
C ARG A 77 7.88 -4.13 21.22
N PHE A 78 8.90 -3.28 21.28
CA PHE A 78 10.23 -3.63 20.80
C PHE A 78 10.95 -4.52 21.82
N VAL A 79 11.68 -5.53 21.32
CA VAL A 79 12.53 -6.38 22.16
C VAL A 79 13.77 -5.57 22.57
N PRO A 80 14.11 -5.51 23.87
CA PRO A 80 15.31 -4.83 24.32
C PRO A 80 16.55 -5.32 23.59
N LEU A 81 17.52 -4.42 23.39
CA LEU A 81 18.78 -4.67 22.69
C LEU A 81 18.62 -5.17 21.23
N GLY A 82 17.42 -5.11 20.66
CA GLY A 82 17.16 -5.60 19.31
C GLY A 82 17.34 -7.11 19.14
N GLN A 83 17.21 -7.90 20.22
CA GLN A 83 17.47 -9.33 20.23
C GLN A 83 16.31 -10.19 19.65
N GLY A 84 15.27 -9.54 19.12
CA GLY A 84 14.14 -10.22 18.49
C GLY A 84 13.29 -9.26 17.67
N ARG A 85 12.31 -9.82 16.94
CA ARG A 85 11.31 -9.02 16.24
C ARG A 85 10.37 -8.38 17.24
N PRO A 86 9.84 -7.17 16.95
CA PRO A 86 8.81 -6.55 17.76
C PRO A 86 7.58 -7.46 17.89
N LYS A 87 6.82 -7.25 18.96
CA LYS A 87 5.58 -7.98 19.25
C LYS A 87 4.42 -7.01 19.34
N TRP A 88 3.23 -7.49 18.98
CA TRP A 88 1.99 -6.82 19.28
C TRP A 88 1.58 -7.15 20.70
N VAL A 89 1.28 -6.14 21.48
CA VAL A 89 0.78 -6.26 22.85
C VAL A 89 -0.47 -5.40 23.01
N ASP A 90 -1.40 -5.84 23.83
CA ASP A 90 -2.56 -5.03 24.13
C ASP A 90 -2.13 -3.70 24.74
N ASP A 91 -2.82 -2.61 24.37
CA ASP A 91 -2.61 -1.32 25.02
C ASP A 91 -3.58 -1.18 26.20
N PRO A 92 -3.11 -1.30 27.47
CA PRO A 92 -3.97 -1.20 28.63
C PRO A 92 -4.57 0.20 28.82
N HIS A 93 -4.05 1.19 28.13
CA HIS A 93 -4.49 2.58 28.13
C HIS A 93 -5.12 3.00 26.81
N PHE A 94 -5.66 2.01 26.05
CA PHE A 94 -6.33 2.31 24.80
C PHE A 94 -7.45 3.33 25.01
N ASN A 95 -7.37 4.41 24.24
CA ASN A 95 -8.36 5.49 24.27
C ASN A 95 -8.84 5.78 22.86
N LEU A 96 -10.11 5.52 22.58
CA LEU A 96 -10.70 5.72 21.27
C LEU A 96 -10.67 7.18 20.82
N ASP A 97 -10.84 8.15 21.73
CA ASP A 97 -10.81 9.59 21.43
C ASP A 97 -9.45 10.05 20.88
N TYR A 98 -8.38 9.34 21.23
CA TYR A 98 -7.07 9.60 20.64
C TYR A 98 -7.01 9.18 19.18
N HIS A 99 -7.71 8.13 18.81
CA HIS A 99 -7.63 7.50 17.50
C HIS A 99 -8.69 8.01 16.53
N VAL A 100 -9.89 8.29 17.01
CA VAL A 100 -10.99 8.86 16.23
C VAL A 100 -11.08 10.34 16.55
N ARG A 101 -10.91 11.18 15.55
CA ARG A 101 -10.82 12.63 15.73
C ARG A 101 -11.81 13.35 14.85
N HIS A 102 -12.27 14.48 15.31
CA HIS A 102 -13.19 15.35 14.60
C HIS A 102 -12.55 16.70 14.28
N THR A 103 -12.84 17.23 13.12
CA THR A 103 -12.43 18.56 12.68
C THR A 103 -13.42 19.10 11.67
N ALA A 104 -13.46 20.42 11.50
CA ALA A 104 -14.28 21.07 10.50
C ALA A 104 -13.39 21.79 9.46
N LEU A 105 -13.82 21.77 8.21
CA LEU A 105 -13.20 22.57 7.15
C LEU A 105 -13.69 24.03 7.27
N PRO A 106 -12.81 25.02 7.12
CA PRO A 106 -13.25 26.40 7.07
C PRO A 106 -14.08 26.65 5.79
N PRO A 107 -15.06 27.57 5.82
CA PRO A 107 -15.77 27.95 4.59
C PRO A 107 -14.80 28.37 3.47
N PRO A 108 -15.06 27.98 2.21
CA PRO A 108 -16.24 27.33 1.67
C PRO A 108 -16.27 25.80 1.82
N GLY A 109 -15.27 25.17 2.43
CA GLY A 109 -15.21 23.73 2.56
C GLY A 109 -14.90 23.01 1.25
N SER A 110 -13.95 23.52 0.48
CA SER A 110 -13.59 22.92 -0.82
C SER A 110 -12.84 21.59 -0.70
N GLU A 111 -12.89 20.78 -1.75
CA GLU A 111 -12.06 19.55 -1.80
C GLU A 111 -10.55 19.87 -1.71
N GLU A 112 -10.12 21.05 -2.12
CA GLU A 112 -8.72 21.52 -1.95
C GLU A 112 -8.37 21.68 -0.48
N GLN A 113 -9.28 22.23 0.33
CA GLN A 113 -9.08 22.35 1.77
C GLN A 113 -9.03 20.98 2.44
N LEU A 114 -9.87 20.02 2.00
CA LEU A 114 -9.80 18.64 2.49
C LEU A 114 -8.45 17.98 2.12
N ARG A 115 -7.95 18.17 0.90
CA ARG A 115 -6.63 17.67 0.49
C ARG A 115 -5.49 18.28 1.32
N THR A 116 -5.57 19.57 1.60
CA THR A 116 -4.60 20.29 2.45
C THR A 116 -4.61 19.73 3.87
N LEU A 117 -5.79 19.48 4.43
CA LEU A 117 -5.95 18.83 5.74
C LEU A 117 -5.34 17.42 5.73
N ALA A 118 -5.65 16.61 4.73
CA ALA A 118 -5.12 15.26 4.58
C ALA A 118 -3.58 15.27 4.48
N ALA A 119 -3.01 16.15 3.68
CA ALA A 119 -1.56 16.32 3.55
C ALA A 119 -0.91 16.69 4.91
N ARG A 120 -1.55 17.57 5.70
CA ARG A 120 -1.10 17.94 7.04
C ARG A 120 -1.14 16.75 8.01
N ILE A 121 -2.23 15.96 8.00
CA ILE A 121 -2.36 14.75 8.82
C ILE A 121 -1.27 13.74 8.47
N PHE A 122 -1.01 13.52 7.18
CA PHE A 122 0.03 12.60 6.70
C PHE A 122 1.47 13.10 6.96
N SER A 123 1.67 14.38 7.15
CA SER A 123 2.97 14.95 7.53
C SER A 123 3.37 14.63 8.97
N GLN A 124 2.41 14.24 9.81
CA GLN A 124 2.65 13.93 11.22
C GLN A 124 2.91 12.43 11.40
N ARG A 125 3.85 12.09 12.27
CA ARG A 125 4.11 10.70 12.65
C ARG A 125 3.01 10.16 13.55
N LEU A 126 2.74 8.86 13.42
CA LEU A 126 1.98 8.13 14.44
C LEU A 126 2.84 7.92 15.70
N ASP A 127 2.22 8.06 16.87
CA ASP A 127 2.87 7.78 18.15
C ASP A 127 3.04 6.27 18.33
N ARG A 128 4.31 5.82 18.34
CA ARG A 128 4.65 4.40 18.46
C ARG A 128 4.39 3.81 19.85
N SER A 129 4.05 4.62 20.83
CA SER A 129 3.63 4.16 22.16
C SER A 129 2.18 3.73 22.22
N LYS A 130 1.43 3.91 21.13
CA LYS A 130 -0.01 3.66 20.96
C LYS A 130 -0.26 2.73 19.78
N PRO A 131 -1.48 2.21 19.62
CA PRO A 131 -1.91 1.59 18.36
C PRO A 131 -1.68 2.51 17.15
N LEU A 132 -1.19 1.95 16.06
CA LEU A 132 -0.61 2.72 14.95
C LEU A 132 -1.64 3.11 13.89
N TRP A 133 -2.70 3.80 14.30
CA TRP A 133 -3.75 4.28 13.40
C TRP A 133 -4.45 5.54 13.90
N GLU A 134 -5.05 6.30 13.01
CA GLU A 134 -5.90 7.46 13.27
C GLU A 134 -7.00 7.56 12.21
N LEU A 135 -8.19 7.96 12.62
CA LEU A 135 -9.33 8.34 11.77
C LEU A 135 -9.68 9.80 12.04
N TRP A 136 -9.92 10.58 10.99
CA TRP A 136 -10.28 11.99 11.10
C TRP A 136 -11.58 12.23 10.33
N LEU A 137 -12.67 12.47 11.06
CA LEU A 137 -13.92 12.95 10.50
C LEU A 137 -13.78 14.45 10.23
N ALA A 138 -14.04 14.89 9.01
CA ALA A 138 -13.91 16.28 8.58
C ALA A 138 -15.25 16.80 8.04
N ASP A 139 -15.89 17.64 8.84
CA ASP A 139 -17.16 18.29 8.48
C ASP A 139 -16.98 19.48 7.54
N GLY A 140 -18.09 20.00 7.05
CA GLY A 140 -18.15 21.26 6.34
C GLY A 140 -17.65 21.19 4.91
N LEU A 141 -17.55 20.00 4.31
CA LEU A 141 -17.25 19.87 2.89
C LEU A 141 -18.44 20.36 2.06
N GLU A 142 -18.16 21.15 1.03
CA GLU A 142 -19.17 21.74 0.13
C GLU A 142 -20.18 20.72 -0.41
N ARG A 143 -21.36 21.17 -0.82
CA ARG A 143 -22.46 20.35 -1.36
C ARG A 143 -23.01 19.34 -0.35
N ASN A 144 -23.08 19.71 0.92
CA ASN A 144 -23.54 18.85 1.99
C ASN A 144 -22.84 17.48 2.00
N ARG A 145 -21.51 17.48 1.96
CA ARG A 145 -20.65 16.31 2.03
C ARG A 145 -19.77 16.37 3.27
N PHE A 146 -19.09 15.29 3.55
CA PHE A 146 -18.02 15.27 4.55
C PHE A 146 -16.86 14.41 4.09
N GLY A 147 -15.72 14.62 4.73
CA GLY A 147 -14.50 13.88 4.50
C GLY A 147 -14.16 12.92 5.62
N LEU A 148 -13.53 11.81 5.28
CA LEU A 148 -12.86 10.94 6.24
C LEU A 148 -11.41 10.73 5.80
N VAL A 149 -10.46 11.06 6.68
CA VAL A 149 -9.04 10.78 6.42
C VAL A 149 -8.60 9.64 7.33
N THR A 150 -8.15 8.55 6.71
CA THR A 150 -7.61 7.39 7.42
C THR A 150 -6.09 7.41 7.35
N LYS A 151 -5.43 7.09 8.45
CA LYS A 151 -3.97 6.98 8.50
C LYS A 151 -3.58 5.78 9.36
N THR A 152 -2.84 4.85 8.78
CA THR A 152 -2.44 3.61 9.43
C THR A 152 -0.98 3.32 9.09
N HIS A 153 -0.19 2.86 10.05
CA HIS A 153 1.18 2.44 9.76
C HIS A 153 1.18 1.15 8.93
N HIS A 154 2.08 1.07 7.95
CA HIS A 154 2.14 -0.07 7.03
C HIS A 154 2.36 -1.42 7.75
N ALA A 155 3.02 -1.41 8.91
CA ALA A 155 3.20 -2.60 9.74
C ALA A 155 1.89 -3.13 10.37
N LEU A 156 0.85 -2.30 10.50
CA LEU A 156 -0.47 -2.72 11.01
C LEU A 156 -1.33 -3.35 9.91
N ILE A 157 -1.06 -3.00 8.65
CA ILE A 157 -1.75 -3.54 7.48
C ILE A 157 -1.03 -4.81 7.02
N ASP A 158 -1.06 -5.84 7.85
CA ASP A 158 -0.66 -7.17 7.44
C ASP A 158 -1.74 -7.78 6.54
N GLY A 159 -1.41 -8.62 5.60
CA GLY A 159 -2.25 -9.14 4.51
C GLY A 159 -3.71 -9.54 4.79
N VAL A 160 -4.16 -9.39 6.02
CA VAL A 160 -5.55 -9.48 6.50
C VAL A 160 -6.14 -8.08 6.71
N SER A 161 -5.33 -7.09 7.08
CA SER A 161 -5.75 -5.83 7.73
C SER A 161 -6.23 -4.74 6.78
N GLY A 162 -5.96 -4.82 5.48
CA GLY A 162 -6.59 -3.91 4.51
C GLY A 162 -8.10 -4.14 4.40
N ILE A 163 -8.52 -5.39 4.65
CA ILE A 163 -9.93 -5.78 4.77
C ILE A 163 -10.46 -5.32 6.14
N ASP A 164 -9.65 -5.39 7.19
CA ASP A 164 -10.06 -5.14 8.58
C ASP A 164 -10.53 -3.70 8.81
N LEU A 165 -9.78 -2.69 8.31
CA LEU A 165 -10.22 -1.30 8.43
C LEU A 165 -11.50 -1.03 7.62
N ALA A 166 -11.60 -1.59 6.43
CA ALA A 166 -12.80 -1.48 5.60
C ALA A 166 -14.00 -2.15 6.29
N THR A 167 -13.80 -3.28 6.97
CA THR A 167 -14.87 -3.99 7.73
C THR A 167 -15.36 -3.18 8.92
N VAL A 168 -14.48 -2.43 9.58
CA VAL A 168 -14.86 -1.55 10.70
C VAL A 168 -15.61 -0.32 10.20
N LEU A 169 -15.20 0.22 9.06
CA LEU A 169 -15.72 1.49 8.57
C LEU A 169 -16.95 1.34 7.69
N PHE A 170 -17.03 0.28 6.86
CA PHE A 170 -17.98 0.25 5.75
C PHE A 170 -18.97 -0.90 5.83
N ASP A 171 -20.16 -0.58 5.40
CA ASP A 171 -21.24 -1.50 5.12
C ASP A 171 -21.44 -1.63 3.60
N THR A 172 -21.96 -2.77 3.16
CA THR A 172 -22.29 -3.02 1.75
C THR A 172 -23.73 -2.59 1.42
N GLU A 173 -24.51 -2.27 2.43
CA GLU A 173 -25.90 -1.84 2.33
C GLU A 173 -26.08 -0.52 3.08
N ARG A 174 -27.03 0.30 2.62
CA ARG A 174 -27.33 1.60 3.25
C ARG A 174 -27.91 1.44 4.67
N GLU A 175 -28.69 0.37 4.86
CA GLU A 175 -29.28 -0.01 6.15
C GLU A 175 -28.73 -1.40 6.54
N PRO A 176 -27.52 -1.46 7.11
CA PRO A 176 -26.89 -2.73 7.43
C PRO A 176 -27.56 -3.41 8.62
N ALA A 177 -27.43 -4.73 8.70
CA ALA A 177 -27.81 -5.47 9.88
C ALA A 177 -26.97 -5.03 11.10
N PRO A 178 -27.54 -5.04 12.30
CA PRO A 178 -26.81 -4.72 13.52
C PRO A 178 -25.56 -5.59 13.66
N VAL A 179 -24.47 -4.98 14.08
CA VAL A 179 -23.23 -5.71 14.37
C VAL A 179 -23.45 -6.54 15.64
N PRO A 180 -23.13 -7.84 15.65
CA PRO A 180 -23.24 -8.65 16.85
C PRO A 180 -22.41 -8.07 18.00
N GLU A 181 -22.95 -8.06 19.21
CA GLU A 181 -22.19 -7.62 20.38
C GLU A 181 -20.92 -8.46 20.54
N GLY A 182 -19.80 -7.79 20.70
CA GLY A 182 -18.51 -8.42 20.99
C GLY A 182 -18.37 -8.72 22.48
N GLU A 183 -17.52 -9.68 22.81
CA GLU A 183 -17.14 -9.93 24.21
C GLU A 183 -16.50 -8.65 24.80
N HIS A 184 -16.76 -8.41 26.08
CA HIS A 184 -16.11 -7.32 26.81
C HIS A 184 -14.60 -7.49 26.76
N TRP A 185 -13.90 -6.54 26.13
CA TRP A 185 -12.47 -6.61 25.99
C TRP A 185 -11.75 -6.22 27.27
N VAL A 186 -10.94 -7.14 27.78
CA VAL A 186 -10.04 -6.91 28.92
C VAL A 186 -8.61 -7.01 28.42
N PRO A 187 -7.81 -5.93 28.48
CA PRO A 187 -6.43 -5.98 28.01
C PRO A 187 -5.58 -6.91 28.84
N HIS A 188 -4.71 -7.68 28.19
CA HIS A 188 -3.69 -8.45 28.88
C HIS A 188 -2.64 -7.48 29.46
N PRO A 189 -2.07 -7.79 30.64
CA PRO A 189 -1.02 -6.98 31.22
C PRO A 189 0.17 -6.84 30.24
N GLU A 190 0.70 -5.63 30.14
CA GLU A 190 1.87 -5.39 29.28
C GLU A 190 3.09 -6.17 29.80
N PRO A 191 3.74 -7.00 28.95
CA PRO A 191 4.90 -7.74 29.39
C PRO A 191 6.08 -6.81 29.68
N SER A 192 6.81 -7.07 30.76
CA SER A 192 8.02 -6.34 31.10
C SER A 192 9.12 -6.55 30.05
N GLY A 193 10.06 -5.61 29.94
CA GLY A 193 11.19 -5.74 29.02
C GLY A 193 12.00 -7.03 29.22
N VAL A 194 12.13 -7.50 30.47
CA VAL A 194 12.82 -8.76 30.81
C VAL A 194 12.03 -9.96 30.30
N GLN A 195 10.71 -9.97 30.45
CA GLN A 195 9.84 -11.02 29.91
C GLN A 195 9.94 -11.11 28.40
N VAL A 196 9.81 -9.97 27.70
CA VAL A 196 9.92 -9.92 26.23
C VAL A 196 11.30 -10.39 25.75
N LEU A 197 12.38 -10.01 26.45
CA LEU A 197 13.74 -10.47 26.14
C LEU A 197 13.89 -11.96 26.41
N GLY A 198 13.42 -12.46 27.56
CA GLY A 198 13.47 -13.87 27.92
C GLY A 198 12.71 -14.74 26.89
N GLU A 199 11.50 -14.34 26.51
CA GLU A 199 10.72 -15.02 25.47
C GLU A 199 11.43 -15.02 24.11
N ALA A 200 12.06 -13.92 23.71
CA ALA A 200 12.82 -13.85 22.48
C ALA A 200 14.04 -14.76 22.47
N LEU A 201 14.73 -14.88 23.60
CA LEU A 201 15.88 -15.78 23.75
C LEU A 201 15.44 -17.25 23.76
N VAL A 202 14.36 -17.59 24.47
CA VAL A 202 13.80 -18.94 24.47
C VAL A 202 13.32 -19.33 23.07
N GLU A 203 12.61 -18.46 22.38
CA GLU A 203 12.15 -18.67 21.01
C GLU A 203 13.33 -18.94 20.06
N ARG A 204 14.42 -18.16 20.19
CA ARG A 204 15.65 -18.37 19.41
C ARG A 204 16.31 -19.71 19.72
N ALA A 205 16.27 -20.14 20.98
CA ALA A 205 16.84 -21.42 21.40
C ALA A 205 15.97 -22.64 21.05
N THR A 206 14.64 -22.45 20.96
CA THR A 206 13.66 -23.54 20.74
C THR A 206 13.13 -23.64 19.31
N SER A 207 13.56 -22.79 18.40
CA SER A 207 13.23 -22.88 16.96
C SER A 207 14.20 -23.81 16.22
N PRO A 208 14.04 -25.16 16.30
CA PRO A 208 14.96 -26.13 15.68
C PRO A 208 15.03 -25.93 14.16
N ALA A 209 13.94 -25.47 13.55
CA ALA A 209 13.86 -25.20 12.13
C ALA A 209 14.63 -23.92 11.72
N GLU A 210 14.76 -22.93 12.58
CA GLU A 210 15.61 -21.76 12.37
C GLU A 210 17.08 -22.10 12.65
N ILE A 211 17.35 -22.87 13.71
CA ILE A 211 18.68 -23.39 14.02
C ILE A 211 19.14 -24.39 12.95
N ALA A 212 18.31 -25.33 12.54
CA ALA A 212 18.69 -26.34 11.56
C ALA A 212 18.88 -25.71 10.15
N ARG A 213 18.13 -24.66 9.81
CA ARG A 213 18.33 -23.90 8.56
C ARG A 213 19.55 -23.01 8.64
N GLY A 214 19.77 -22.31 9.76
CA GLY A 214 20.97 -21.52 10.02
C GLY A 214 22.24 -22.39 10.12
N VAL A 215 22.18 -23.53 10.80
CA VAL A 215 23.29 -24.48 10.90
C VAL A 215 23.49 -25.23 9.58
N LYS A 216 22.43 -25.60 8.85
CA LYS A 216 22.54 -26.26 7.55
C LYS A 216 23.13 -25.34 6.47
N SER A 217 22.88 -24.03 6.54
CA SER A 217 23.54 -23.01 5.72
C SER A 217 24.98 -22.74 6.14
N LEU A 218 25.25 -22.71 7.46
CA LEU A 218 26.60 -22.55 8.02
C LEU A 218 27.49 -23.77 7.85
N VAL A 219 26.94 -24.98 8.01
CA VAL A 219 27.71 -26.25 7.93
C VAL A 219 27.92 -26.71 6.49
N ARG A 220 26.95 -26.45 5.60
CA ARG A 220 27.11 -26.79 4.15
C ARG A 220 28.02 -25.84 3.39
N ALA A 221 28.17 -24.63 3.84
CA ALA A 221 29.09 -23.67 3.21
C ALA A 221 29.41 -22.46 4.11
N PRO A 222 30.33 -22.56 5.06
CA PRO A 222 30.75 -21.40 5.89
C PRO A 222 31.34 -20.29 5.01
N ARG A 223 31.93 -20.62 3.86
CA ARG A 223 32.35 -19.67 2.83
C ARG A 223 31.21 -19.13 1.98
N GLN A 224 30.10 -19.89 1.81
CA GLN A 224 28.94 -19.46 1.02
C GLN A 224 27.96 -18.60 1.83
N ALA A 225 27.89 -18.72 3.17
CA ALA A 225 27.07 -17.82 4.01
C ALA A 225 27.73 -16.44 4.19
N ALA A 226 29.04 -16.40 4.35
CA ALA A 226 29.80 -15.15 4.24
C ALA A 226 29.84 -14.66 2.78
N GLY A 227 29.95 -15.57 1.80
CA GLY A 227 29.82 -15.31 0.38
C GLY A 227 28.43 -14.84 0.00
N ALA A 228 27.34 -15.41 0.51
CA ALA A 228 25.98 -14.96 0.20
C ALA A 228 25.66 -13.55 0.73
N ILE A 229 26.31 -13.11 1.83
CA ILE A 229 26.24 -11.70 2.25
C ILE A 229 27.11 -10.82 1.35
N VAL A 230 28.32 -11.30 1.01
CA VAL A 230 29.20 -10.63 0.05
C VAL A 230 28.59 -10.70 -1.35
N ASP A 231 28.01 -11.84 -1.76
CA ASP A 231 27.33 -12.02 -3.04
C ASP A 231 26.02 -11.24 -3.11
N ALA A 232 25.28 -11.08 -2.02
CA ALA A 232 24.12 -10.19 -1.95
C ALA A 232 24.55 -8.70 -1.97
N LEU A 233 25.67 -8.37 -1.36
CA LEU A 233 26.30 -7.04 -1.44
C LEU A 233 26.96 -6.81 -2.81
N ASP A 234 27.59 -7.85 -3.39
CA ASP A 234 28.18 -7.81 -4.72
C ASP A 234 27.11 -7.94 -5.82
N ALA A 235 26.04 -8.71 -5.60
CA ALA A 235 24.88 -8.70 -6.48
C ALA A 235 24.17 -7.34 -6.44
N ALA A 236 24.02 -6.71 -5.28
CA ALA A 236 23.53 -5.34 -5.20
C ALA A 236 24.51 -4.34 -5.87
N GLY A 237 25.82 -4.55 -5.71
CA GLY A 237 26.86 -3.79 -6.38
C GLY A 237 26.97 -4.11 -7.88
N THR A 238 26.77 -5.36 -8.27
CA THR A 238 26.76 -5.84 -9.66
C THR A 238 25.48 -5.44 -10.37
N LEU A 239 24.33 -5.47 -9.68
CA LEU A 239 23.06 -4.90 -10.12
C LEU A 239 23.20 -3.38 -10.36
N ALA A 240 23.91 -2.66 -9.48
CA ALA A 240 24.20 -1.24 -9.68
C ALA A 240 25.16 -0.99 -10.85
N ARG A 241 26.18 -1.87 -11.03
CA ARG A 241 27.15 -1.81 -12.15
C ARG A 241 26.57 -2.30 -13.47
N ALA A 242 25.60 -3.23 -13.43
CA ALA A 242 24.91 -3.75 -14.63
C ALA A 242 23.83 -2.81 -15.17
N GLY A 243 23.81 -1.53 -14.79
CA GLY A 243 22.81 -0.56 -15.25
C GLY A 243 21.43 -0.73 -14.63
N LEU A 244 21.31 -1.52 -13.56
CA LEU A 244 20.04 -1.72 -12.83
C LEU A 244 19.74 -0.60 -11.81
N ALA A 245 20.65 0.35 -11.61
CA ALA A 245 20.34 1.57 -10.89
C ALA A 245 19.37 2.41 -11.73
N ALA A 246 18.31 2.92 -11.10
CA ALA A 246 17.43 3.87 -11.76
C ALA A 246 18.22 5.13 -12.19
N PRO A 247 17.88 5.76 -13.32
CA PRO A 247 18.56 6.97 -13.77
C PRO A 247 18.43 8.09 -12.75
N ALA A 248 19.29 9.09 -12.85
CA ALA A 248 19.14 10.30 -12.06
C ALA A 248 17.86 11.04 -12.47
N SER A 249 17.07 11.46 -11.49
CA SER A 249 15.86 12.22 -11.76
C SER A 249 15.62 13.27 -10.67
N PRO A 250 14.87 14.34 -10.95
CA PRO A 250 14.48 15.34 -9.95
C PRO A 250 13.64 14.76 -8.80
N PHE A 251 13.08 13.56 -8.97
CA PHE A 251 12.29 12.88 -7.94
C PHE A 251 13.14 12.16 -6.89
N ASN A 252 14.46 12.01 -7.11
CA ASN A 252 15.36 11.29 -6.22
C ASN A 252 16.18 12.26 -5.35
N VAL A 253 15.49 13.05 -4.57
CA VAL A 253 16.06 14.02 -3.63
C VAL A 253 15.72 13.66 -2.19
N ASP A 254 16.48 14.17 -1.24
CA ASP A 254 16.14 14.00 0.17
C ASP A 254 14.82 14.73 0.46
N ILE A 255 13.92 14.05 1.17
CA ILE A 255 12.57 14.55 1.46
C ILE A 255 12.52 15.26 2.80
N GLY A 256 11.67 16.26 2.92
CA GLY A 256 11.33 16.97 4.14
C GLY A 256 10.23 16.28 4.95
N PRO A 257 9.82 16.88 6.08
CA PRO A 257 8.77 16.30 6.94
C PRO A 257 7.35 16.51 6.41
N TYR A 258 7.15 17.45 5.50
CA TYR A 258 5.82 17.86 5.06
C TYR A 258 5.44 17.23 3.71
N ARG A 259 4.12 17.10 3.48
CA ARG A 259 3.55 16.48 2.28
C ARG A 259 2.61 17.45 1.57
N ARG A 260 2.54 17.27 0.25
CA ARG A 260 1.45 17.76 -0.60
C ARG A 260 0.62 16.60 -1.06
N PHE A 261 -0.63 16.86 -1.36
CA PHE A 261 -1.55 15.84 -1.83
C PHE A 261 -2.41 16.39 -2.98
N ALA A 262 -2.36 15.72 -4.12
CA ALA A 262 -3.20 16.01 -5.27
C ALA A 262 -4.00 14.75 -5.65
N VAL A 263 -5.17 14.95 -6.26
CA VAL A 263 -6.07 13.86 -6.64
C VAL A 263 -6.54 14.02 -8.08
N VAL A 264 -6.77 12.87 -8.74
CA VAL A 264 -7.36 12.82 -10.08
C VAL A 264 -8.42 11.72 -10.11
N ARG A 265 -9.51 11.94 -10.82
CA ARG A 265 -10.56 10.96 -11.08
C ARG A 265 -10.56 10.56 -12.55
N ALA A 266 -10.70 9.28 -12.81
CA ALA A 266 -10.88 8.74 -14.15
C ALA A 266 -12.06 7.77 -14.17
N ASP A 267 -12.64 7.56 -15.34
CA ASP A 267 -13.65 6.56 -15.55
C ASP A 267 -13.01 5.17 -15.78
N LEU A 268 -13.45 4.17 -15.02
CA LEU A 268 -12.90 2.81 -15.12
C LEU A 268 -13.26 2.16 -16.47
N ASP A 269 -14.44 2.43 -16.99
CA ASP A 269 -14.87 1.84 -18.26
C ASP A 269 -14.10 2.46 -19.43
N GLU A 270 -13.69 3.71 -19.31
CA GLU A 270 -12.81 4.35 -20.27
C GLU A 270 -11.42 3.69 -20.30
N LEU A 271 -10.82 3.43 -19.14
CA LEU A 271 -9.55 2.72 -19.07
C LEU A 271 -9.68 1.26 -19.58
N LYS A 272 -10.81 0.61 -19.32
CA LYS A 272 -11.13 -0.71 -19.89
C LYS A 272 -11.30 -0.65 -21.41
N ARG A 273 -11.93 0.39 -21.95
CA ARG A 273 -12.04 0.61 -23.38
C ARG A 273 -10.66 0.71 -24.03
N ILE A 274 -9.80 1.56 -23.50
CA ILE A 274 -8.43 1.74 -23.98
C ILE A 274 -7.68 0.39 -24.04
N LYS A 275 -7.68 -0.35 -22.93
CA LYS A 275 -7.00 -1.66 -22.91
C LYS A 275 -7.58 -2.68 -23.88
N ASN A 276 -8.89 -2.65 -24.14
CA ASN A 276 -9.55 -3.57 -25.06
C ASN A 276 -9.22 -3.26 -26.52
N GLU A 277 -9.04 -1.99 -26.86
CA GLU A 277 -8.73 -1.53 -28.23
C GLU A 277 -7.23 -1.60 -28.55
N VAL A 278 -6.37 -1.31 -27.57
CA VAL A 278 -4.91 -1.25 -27.80
C VAL A 278 -4.21 -2.53 -27.35
N GLY A 279 -4.75 -3.20 -26.36
CA GLY A 279 -4.15 -4.38 -25.69
C GLY A 279 -3.63 -4.07 -24.28
N GLY A 280 -3.18 -5.11 -23.61
CA GLY A 280 -2.66 -5.02 -22.25
C GLY A 280 -3.72 -5.15 -21.15
N THR A 281 -3.36 -4.66 -19.96
CA THR A 281 -4.21 -4.68 -18.76
C THR A 281 -4.55 -3.25 -18.31
N VAL A 282 -5.55 -3.09 -17.45
CA VAL A 282 -5.85 -1.76 -16.84
C VAL A 282 -4.61 -1.21 -16.11
N ASN A 283 -3.81 -2.08 -15.49
CA ASN A 283 -2.58 -1.65 -14.83
C ASN A 283 -1.54 -1.09 -15.83
N ASP A 284 -1.46 -1.67 -17.02
CA ASP A 284 -0.55 -1.18 -18.07
C ASP A 284 -1.01 0.19 -18.59
N VAL A 285 -2.35 0.39 -18.73
CA VAL A 285 -2.91 1.70 -19.06
C VAL A 285 -2.55 2.74 -17.99
N VAL A 286 -2.73 2.39 -16.71
CA VAL A 286 -2.35 3.28 -15.58
C VAL A 286 -0.86 3.64 -15.63
N LEU A 287 0.02 2.68 -15.87
CA LEU A 287 1.46 2.94 -15.96
C LEU A 287 1.82 3.80 -17.18
N ALA A 288 1.16 3.60 -18.31
CA ALA A 288 1.35 4.41 -19.51
C ALA A 288 0.88 5.87 -19.29
N VAL A 289 -0.24 6.05 -18.59
CA VAL A 289 -0.73 7.37 -18.16
C VAL A 289 0.28 8.05 -17.25
N VAL A 290 0.78 7.35 -16.22
CA VAL A 290 1.80 7.91 -15.31
C VAL A 290 3.08 8.27 -16.08
N ALA A 291 3.53 7.42 -17.01
CA ALA A 291 4.72 7.71 -17.84
C ALA A 291 4.52 8.98 -18.69
N GLY A 292 3.37 9.13 -19.34
CA GLY A 292 3.03 10.32 -20.13
C GLY A 292 2.95 11.59 -19.28
N ALA A 293 2.27 11.52 -18.14
CA ALA A 293 2.14 12.62 -17.19
C ALA A 293 3.50 13.09 -16.67
N VAL A 294 4.32 12.13 -16.21
CA VAL A 294 5.67 12.42 -15.70
C VAL A 294 6.58 12.98 -16.79
N GLY A 295 6.52 12.44 -18.02
CA GLY A 295 7.26 12.95 -19.16
C GLY A 295 6.89 14.41 -19.46
N ARG A 296 5.60 14.73 -19.54
CA ARG A 296 5.10 16.09 -19.75
C ARG A 296 5.52 17.04 -18.62
N TYR A 297 5.37 16.60 -17.35
CA TYR A 297 5.78 17.36 -16.19
C TYR A 297 7.27 17.72 -16.21
N LEU A 298 8.13 16.77 -16.58
CA LEU A 298 9.57 17.00 -16.68
C LEU A 298 9.91 17.99 -17.82
N ARG A 299 9.35 17.78 -19.01
CA ARG A 299 9.57 18.70 -20.16
C ARG A 299 9.10 20.11 -19.86
N GLY A 300 7.94 20.26 -19.22
CA GLY A 300 7.42 21.56 -18.81
C GLY A 300 8.33 22.33 -17.83
N ARG A 301 9.29 21.62 -17.21
CA ARG A 301 10.31 22.19 -16.32
C ARG A 301 11.71 22.25 -16.91
N GLY A 302 11.82 22.04 -18.21
CA GLY A 302 13.08 22.13 -18.93
C GLY A 302 14.00 20.91 -18.77
N TYR A 303 13.51 19.79 -18.22
CA TYR A 303 14.29 18.56 -18.18
C TYR A 303 14.19 17.83 -19.53
N SER A 304 15.33 17.37 -20.06
CA SER A 304 15.31 16.47 -21.21
C SER A 304 14.75 15.11 -20.81
N THR A 305 13.79 14.64 -21.59
CA THR A 305 13.26 13.27 -21.45
C THR A 305 13.78 12.33 -22.55
N GLN A 306 14.63 12.84 -23.45
CA GLN A 306 15.21 12.03 -24.52
C GLN A 306 16.02 10.88 -23.90
N ASP A 307 15.73 9.68 -24.32
CA ASP A 307 16.34 8.43 -23.83
C ASP A 307 16.20 8.22 -22.29
N LEU A 308 15.37 9.01 -21.62
CA LEU A 308 15.15 8.87 -20.18
C LEU A 308 14.08 7.80 -19.89
N GLU A 309 14.53 6.67 -19.37
CA GLU A 309 13.65 5.61 -18.87
C GLU A 309 13.65 5.61 -17.34
N LEU A 310 12.63 6.18 -16.76
CA LEU A 310 12.43 6.13 -15.30
C LEU A 310 11.98 4.72 -14.88
N ARG A 311 12.19 4.41 -13.60
CA ARG A 311 11.73 3.13 -13.03
C ARG A 311 10.72 3.37 -11.92
N ALA A 312 9.58 2.70 -12.04
CA ALA A 312 8.57 2.66 -10.99
C ALA A 312 8.68 1.35 -10.20
N MET A 313 8.64 1.42 -8.88
CA MET A 313 8.33 0.26 -8.06
C MET A 313 6.83 0.02 -8.11
N VAL A 314 6.43 -1.13 -8.64
CA VAL A 314 5.02 -1.53 -8.77
C VAL A 314 4.80 -2.78 -7.91
N PRO A 315 4.13 -2.65 -6.75
CA PRO A 315 3.73 -3.81 -5.96
C PRO A 315 2.68 -4.64 -6.72
N ILE A 316 2.83 -5.95 -6.70
CA ILE A 316 1.86 -6.88 -7.24
C ILE A 316 1.57 -7.98 -6.22
N SER A 317 0.31 -8.41 -6.16
CA SER A 317 -0.06 -9.59 -5.39
C SER A 317 0.35 -10.84 -6.17
N VAL A 318 1.17 -11.70 -5.56
CA VAL A 318 1.55 -13.01 -6.11
C VAL A 318 0.67 -14.14 -5.59
N ARG A 319 -0.53 -13.82 -5.10
CA ARG A 319 -1.51 -14.83 -4.65
C ARG A 319 -2.10 -15.57 -5.83
N THR A 320 -2.07 -16.90 -5.78
CA THR A 320 -2.86 -17.74 -6.69
C THR A 320 -4.34 -17.64 -6.35
N ALA A 321 -5.21 -18.04 -7.30
CA ALA A 321 -6.67 -17.98 -7.10
C ALA A 321 -7.12 -18.78 -5.86
N ASP A 322 -6.43 -19.88 -5.54
CA ASP A 322 -6.72 -20.76 -4.41
C ASP A 322 -6.23 -20.23 -3.05
N GLU A 323 -5.36 -19.21 -3.06
CA GLU A 323 -4.80 -18.59 -1.85
C GLU A 323 -5.54 -17.29 -1.45
N ARG A 324 -6.64 -16.96 -2.09
CA ARG A 324 -7.48 -15.80 -1.75
C ARG A 324 -8.14 -16.05 -0.39
N GLY A 325 -7.62 -15.43 0.65
CA GLY A 325 -8.08 -15.60 2.04
C GLY A 325 -7.06 -16.24 2.97
N ALA A 326 -5.90 -16.71 2.48
CA ALA A 326 -4.82 -17.18 3.32
C ALA A 326 -4.05 -16.03 3.99
N LEU A 327 -3.71 -16.22 5.26
CA LEU A 327 -2.94 -15.25 6.07
C LEU A 327 -1.50 -15.09 5.53
N GLY A 328 -1.02 -13.87 5.43
CA GLY A 328 0.38 -13.54 5.13
C GLY A 328 0.56 -12.57 3.95
N ASN A 329 1.44 -11.60 4.14
CA ASN A 329 1.74 -10.55 3.16
C ASN A 329 2.67 -11.13 2.08
N ARG A 330 2.11 -11.61 0.96
CA ARG A 330 2.88 -12.05 -0.22
C ARG A 330 2.79 -10.97 -1.31
N VAL A 331 3.52 -9.90 -1.10
CA VAL A 331 3.67 -8.83 -2.10
C VAL A 331 5.04 -8.98 -2.75
N SER A 332 5.06 -9.15 -4.04
CA SER A 332 6.26 -8.97 -4.86
C SER A 332 6.25 -7.57 -5.47
N SER A 333 7.41 -7.03 -5.80
CA SER A 333 7.51 -5.73 -6.45
C SER A 333 8.31 -5.85 -7.73
N PHE A 334 7.78 -5.31 -8.81
CA PHE A 334 8.52 -5.13 -10.05
C PHE A 334 9.12 -3.73 -10.13
N MET A 335 10.29 -3.64 -10.73
CA MET A 335 10.88 -2.38 -11.15
C MET A 335 10.50 -2.14 -12.61
N ALA A 336 9.30 -1.59 -12.81
CA ALA A 336 8.75 -1.37 -14.14
C ALA A 336 9.40 -0.15 -14.80
N PRO A 337 9.99 -0.29 -16.01
CA PRO A 337 10.43 0.87 -16.77
C PRO A 337 9.24 1.73 -17.18
N LEU A 338 9.41 3.03 -17.06
CA LEU A 338 8.46 4.04 -17.51
C LEU A 338 9.07 4.81 -18.69
N PRO A 339 8.59 4.61 -19.92
CA PRO A 339 9.09 5.27 -21.11
C PRO A 339 8.62 6.73 -21.19
N VAL A 340 9.17 7.60 -20.34
CA VAL A 340 8.81 9.02 -20.26
C VAL A 340 9.29 9.82 -21.48
N TRP A 341 10.15 9.22 -22.28
CA TRP A 341 10.65 9.74 -23.56
C TRP A 341 9.64 9.57 -24.70
N CYS A 342 8.72 8.62 -24.58
CA CYS A 342 7.81 8.26 -25.67
C CYS A 342 6.62 9.22 -25.70
N ASP A 343 6.53 10.01 -26.77
CA ASP A 343 5.46 10.99 -26.95
C ASP A 343 4.18 10.36 -27.51
N ASP A 344 4.27 9.32 -28.36
CA ASP A 344 3.09 8.62 -28.88
C ASP A 344 2.42 7.81 -27.76
N PRO A 345 1.16 8.11 -27.40
CA PRO A 345 0.48 7.45 -26.28
C PRO A 345 0.21 5.96 -26.52
N ILE A 346 0.00 5.55 -27.78
CA ILE A 346 -0.27 4.15 -28.15
C ILE A 346 1.01 3.34 -28.09
N GLU A 347 2.11 3.90 -28.63
CA GLU A 347 3.43 3.27 -28.54
C GLU A 347 3.89 3.15 -27.10
N ARG A 348 3.68 4.21 -26.29
CA ARG A 348 3.96 4.23 -24.86
C ARG A 348 3.22 3.10 -24.12
N LEU A 349 1.91 2.91 -24.39
CA LEU A 349 1.12 1.82 -23.78
C LEU A 349 1.62 0.44 -24.22
N ARG A 350 1.94 0.25 -25.51
CA ARG A 350 2.46 -1.00 -26.03
C ARG A 350 3.82 -1.37 -25.42
N THR A 351 4.70 -0.39 -25.29
CA THR A 351 6.02 -0.55 -24.65
C THR A 351 5.87 -0.98 -23.18
N VAL A 352 5.01 -0.30 -22.43
CA VAL A 352 4.72 -0.65 -21.03
C VAL A 352 4.14 -2.08 -20.96
N SER A 353 3.17 -2.40 -21.80
CA SER A 353 2.48 -3.71 -21.76
C SER A 353 3.44 -4.86 -22.10
N ALA A 354 4.30 -4.70 -23.12
CA ALA A 354 5.31 -5.69 -23.47
C ALA A 354 6.28 -5.93 -22.31
N THR A 355 6.83 -4.87 -21.74
CA THR A 355 7.77 -4.96 -20.62
C THR A 355 7.14 -5.58 -19.38
N MET A 356 5.89 -5.23 -19.06
CA MET A 356 5.17 -5.84 -17.92
C MET A 356 4.86 -7.32 -18.16
N GLY A 357 4.65 -7.73 -19.43
CA GLY A 357 4.52 -9.14 -19.84
C GLY A 357 5.82 -9.90 -19.55
N ASP A 358 6.94 -9.42 -20.05
CA ASP A 358 8.28 -10.02 -19.85
C ASP A 358 8.66 -10.12 -18.36
N LEU A 359 8.36 -9.08 -17.58
CA LEU A 359 8.62 -9.06 -16.13
C LEU A 359 7.79 -10.11 -15.37
N LYS A 360 6.54 -10.37 -15.79
CA LYS A 360 5.70 -11.41 -15.18
C LYS A 360 6.18 -12.81 -15.52
N GLU A 361 6.67 -13.04 -16.74
CA GLU A 361 7.19 -14.33 -17.20
C GLU A 361 8.60 -14.59 -16.65
N SER A 362 9.37 -13.53 -16.40
CA SER A 362 10.71 -13.66 -15.84
C SER A 362 10.69 -14.09 -14.38
N LYS A 363 11.66 -14.95 -13.99
CA LYS A 363 11.85 -15.37 -12.59
C LYS A 363 12.26 -14.22 -11.64
N GLN A 364 12.26 -12.96 -12.08
CA GLN A 364 12.59 -11.81 -11.23
C GLN A 364 11.54 -11.62 -10.10
N ALA A 365 10.28 -11.97 -10.33
CA ALA A 365 9.26 -12.03 -9.31
C ALA A 365 9.61 -13.03 -8.17
N VAL A 366 10.27 -14.14 -8.53
CA VAL A 366 10.72 -15.17 -7.57
C VAL A 366 11.90 -14.68 -6.74
N GLY A 367 12.81 -13.88 -7.33
CA GLY A 367 13.95 -13.29 -6.61
C GLY A 367 13.53 -12.29 -5.52
N ALA A 368 12.48 -11.50 -5.77
CA ALA A 368 11.95 -10.57 -4.80
C ALA A 368 11.25 -11.29 -3.61
N SER A 369 10.57 -12.42 -3.87
CA SER A 369 9.97 -13.25 -2.80
C SER A 369 11.03 -13.93 -1.94
N LEU A 370 12.15 -14.37 -2.52
CA LEU A 370 13.30 -14.92 -1.79
C LEU A 370 13.94 -13.89 -0.85
N LEU A 371 14.02 -12.61 -1.27
CA LEU A 371 14.51 -11.53 -0.40
C LEU A 371 13.56 -11.30 0.78
N THR A 372 12.25 -11.42 0.57
CA THR A 372 11.24 -11.31 1.63
C THR A 372 11.34 -12.50 2.61
N GLU A 373 11.51 -13.71 2.12
CA GLU A 373 11.76 -14.89 2.95
C GLU A 373 13.07 -14.78 3.73
N PHE A 374 14.12 -14.21 3.12
CA PHE A 374 15.40 -13.97 3.82
C PHE A 374 15.25 -12.97 4.98
N THR A 375 14.40 -11.95 4.85
CA THR A 375 14.11 -11.01 5.95
C THR A 375 13.36 -11.68 7.09
N ASP A 376 12.64 -12.75 6.84
CA ASP A 376 11.97 -13.54 7.88
C ASP A 376 12.94 -14.38 8.72
N PHE A 377 14.13 -14.70 8.22
CA PHE A 377 15.13 -15.53 8.90
C PHE A 377 16.37 -14.76 9.38
N ALA A 378 16.63 -13.57 8.84
CA ALA A 378 17.81 -12.79 9.24
C ALA A 378 17.59 -12.17 10.64
N PRO A 379 18.65 -12.10 11.47
CA PRO A 379 18.61 -11.34 12.71
C PRO A 379 18.14 -9.89 12.48
N PRO A 380 17.36 -9.31 13.40
CA PRO A 380 16.82 -7.94 13.23
C PRO A 380 17.90 -6.88 12.95
N THR A 381 19.11 -7.09 13.47
CA THR A 381 20.28 -6.24 13.21
C THR A 381 20.72 -6.30 11.75
N ILE A 382 20.70 -7.49 11.14
CA ILE A 382 21.08 -7.67 9.73
C ILE A 382 19.95 -7.16 8.83
N THR A 383 18.69 -7.46 9.14
CA THR A 383 17.53 -6.94 8.42
C THR A 383 17.51 -5.40 8.45
N GLY A 384 17.78 -4.80 9.61
CA GLY A 384 17.88 -3.35 9.75
C GLY A 384 19.06 -2.74 8.97
N GLN A 385 20.19 -3.43 8.86
CA GLN A 385 21.34 -2.97 8.06
C GLN A 385 21.10 -3.15 6.57
N ALA A 386 20.50 -4.27 6.14
CA ALA A 386 20.12 -4.51 4.76
C ALA A 386 19.10 -3.47 4.26
N ALA A 387 18.08 -3.17 5.06
CA ALA A 387 17.13 -2.11 4.78
C ALA A 387 17.79 -0.72 4.67
N ARG A 388 18.84 -0.45 5.48
CA ARG A 388 19.63 0.79 5.41
C ARG A 388 20.46 0.88 4.12
N LEU A 389 21.07 -0.21 3.71
CA LEU A 389 21.85 -0.28 2.48
C LEU A 389 20.93 -0.13 1.25
N GLN A 390 19.80 -0.82 1.26
CA GLN A 390 18.79 -0.69 0.23
C GLN A 390 18.26 0.75 0.10
N SER A 391 18.06 1.47 1.20
CA SER A 391 17.62 2.87 1.18
C SER A 391 18.66 3.86 0.63
N ARG A 392 19.92 3.45 0.48
CA ARG A 392 21.00 4.24 -0.15
C ARG A 392 21.12 3.99 -1.63
N GLN A 393 20.60 2.86 -2.12
CA GLN A 393 20.63 2.50 -3.53
C GLN A 393 19.42 3.11 -4.25
N ARG A 394 19.63 3.55 -5.49
CA ARG A 394 18.59 4.12 -6.34
C ARG A 394 18.09 3.03 -7.31
N PHE A 395 17.23 2.13 -6.81
CA PHE A 395 16.65 1.06 -7.62
C PHE A 395 15.45 1.54 -8.45
N PHE A 396 14.76 2.58 -7.99
CA PHE A 396 13.59 3.16 -8.63
C PHE A 396 13.51 4.66 -8.37
N ASN A 397 12.75 5.36 -9.21
CA ASN A 397 12.59 6.80 -9.15
C ASN A 397 11.31 7.18 -8.38
N LEU A 398 10.25 6.37 -8.51
CA LEU A 398 8.95 6.62 -7.91
C LEU A 398 8.22 5.30 -7.63
N VAL A 399 7.14 5.40 -6.86
CA VAL A 399 6.25 4.28 -6.55
C VAL A 399 4.93 4.49 -7.28
N VAL A 400 4.44 3.45 -7.94
CA VAL A 400 3.09 3.39 -8.51
C VAL A 400 2.40 2.16 -7.97
N THR A 401 1.42 2.33 -7.10
CA THR A 401 0.63 1.22 -6.57
C THR A 401 -0.80 1.33 -7.05
N ASN A 402 -1.33 0.23 -7.59
CA ASN A 402 -2.69 0.13 -8.09
C ASN A 402 -3.40 -1.01 -7.37
N VAL A 403 -4.43 -0.67 -6.61
CA VAL A 403 -5.23 -1.60 -5.81
C VAL A 403 -6.65 -1.65 -6.36
N PRO A 404 -7.11 -2.82 -6.84
CA PRO A 404 -8.50 -2.95 -7.22
C PRO A 404 -9.40 -2.91 -5.97
N GLY A 405 -10.33 -1.98 -5.95
CA GLY A 405 -11.36 -1.87 -4.92
C GLY A 405 -12.71 -2.40 -5.37
N PRO A 406 -13.72 -2.43 -4.48
CA PRO A 406 -15.07 -2.91 -4.78
C PRO A 406 -15.73 -2.05 -5.86
N GLN A 407 -16.49 -2.73 -6.72
CA GLN A 407 -17.23 -2.08 -7.80
C GLN A 407 -18.73 -1.94 -7.48
N SER A 408 -19.07 -2.01 -6.22
CA SER A 408 -20.36 -1.69 -5.64
C SER A 408 -20.22 -0.57 -4.61
N PRO A 409 -21.25 0.24 -4.40
CA PRO A 409 -21.19 1.30 -3.39
C PRO A 409 -20.95 0.73 -1.99
N LEU A 410 -20.20 1.48 -1.19
CA LEU A 410 -19.99 1.25 0.23
C LEU A 410 -20.63 2.39 1.03
N TYR A 411 -21.00 2.10 2.26
CA TYR A 411 -21.69 3.04 3.11
C TYR A 411 -20.99 3.18 4.46
N LEU A 412 -21.03 4.37 5.03
CA LEU A 412 -20.64 4.65 6.40
C LEU A 412 -21.87 5.17 7.15
N MET A 413 -22.42 4.36 8.04
CA MET A 413 -23.64 4.71 8.79
C MET A 413 -24.77 5.21 7.84
N GLY A 414 -25.00 4.50 6.75
CA GLY A 414 -26.01 4.84 5.74
C GLY A 414 -25.62 5.92 4.72
N ARG A 415 -24.44 6.57 4.84
CA ARG A 415 -23.95 7.60 3.91
C ARG A 415 -23.05 6.95 2.85
N GLU A 416 -23.37 7.21 1.59
CA GLU A 416 -22.65 6.60 0.48
C GLU A 416 -21.22 7.17 0.33
N LEU A 417 -20.25 6.29 0.16
CA LEU A 417 -18.89 6.65 -0.21
C LEU A 417 -18.86 7.05 -1.70
N GLN A 418 -18.59 8.32 -1.97
CA GLN A 418 -18.57 8.88 -3.32
C GLN A 418 -17.21 8.78 -4.00
N ALA A 419 -16.12 8.92 -3.25
CA ALA A 419 -14.77 8.81 -3.76
C ALA A 419 -13.78 8.39 -2.67
N VAL A 420 -12.74 7.66 -3.08
CA VAL A 420 -11.62 7.28 -2.22
C VAL A 420 -10.30 7.54 -2.94
N PHE A 421 -9.42 8.32 -2.33
CA PHE A 421 -8.11 8.65 -2.87
C PHE A 421 -7.03 8.07 -1.95
N PRO A 422 -6.28 7.04 -2.41
CA PRO A 422 -5.27 6.42 -1.59
C PRO A 422 -4.08 7.36 -1.36
N MET A 423 -3.53 7.30 -0.15
CA MET A 423 -2.30 8.00 0.22
C MET A 423 -1.22 6.97 0.57
N VAL A 424 -0.11 7.03 -0.14
CA VAL A 424 1.00 6.08 -0.06
C VAL A 424 2.23 6.79 0.50
N PRO A 425 3.05 6.14 1.34
CA PRO A 425 4.22 6.79 1.94
C PRO A 425 5.29 7.14 0.91
N LEU A 426 5.97 8.25 1.13
CA LEU A 426 7.22 8.54 0.45
C LEU A 426 8.37 7.78 1.11
N ALA A 427 9.08 6.97 0.34
CA ALA A 427 10.32 6.38 0.80
C ALA A 427 11.45 7.44 0.79
N LYS A 428 12.51 7.16 1.53
CA LYS A 428 13.68 8.03 1.55
C LYS A 428 14.19 8.28 0.11
N ARG A 429 14.44 9.52 -0.21
CA ARG A 429 14.88 9.97 -1.54
C ARG A 429 13.90 9.71 -2.68
N GLN A 430 12.61 9.82 -2.37
CA GLN A 430 11.53 9.76 -3.35
C GLN A 430 10.56 10.90 -3.13
N ALA A 431 10.60 11.88 -4.01
CA ALA A 431 9.82 13.10 -3.87
C ALA A 431 8.34 12.92 -4.20
N VAL A 432 7.96 11.86 -4.93
CA VAL A 432 6.57 11.63 -5.36
C VAL A 432 6.23 10.14 -5.40
N CYS A 433 4.98 9.82 -5.07
CA CYS A 433 4.39 8.51 -5.31
C CYS A 433 2.94 8.65 -5.80
N PHE A 434 2.47 7.61 -6.48
CA PHE A 434 1.12 7.48 -7.03
C PHE A 434 0.43 6.30 -6.36
N GLY A 435 -0.63 6.59 -5.62
CA GLY A 435 -1.57 5.60 -5.14
C GLY A 435 -2.79 5.59 -6.05
N ILE A 436 -3.19 4.44 -6.57
CA ILE A 436 -4.35 4.31 -7.44
C ILE A 436 -5.29 3.28 -6.85
N MET A 437 -6.59 3.57 -6.87
CA MET A 437 -7.63 2.63 -6.45
C MET A 437 -8.84 2.74 -7.35
N SER A 438 -9.32 1.60 -7.84
CA SER A 438 -10.61 1.57 -8.50
C SER A 438 -11.73 1.40 -7.47
N TYR A 439 -12.81 2.15 -7.62
CA TYR A 439 -13.97 2.08 -6.74
C TYR A 439 -15.22 2.52 -7.48
N ASN A 440 -16.26 1.70 -7.45
CA ASN A 440 -17.63 2.01 -7.97
C ASN A 440 -17.59 2.70 -9.34
N GLY A 441 -16.95 2.08 -10.33
CA GLY A 441 -16.84 2.60 -11.69
C GLY A 441 -15.80 3.68 -11.92
N GLN A 442 -15.11 4.15 -10.88
CA GLN A 442 -14.05 5.16 -10.98
C GLN A 442 -12.67 4.54 -10.76
N VAL A 443 -11.65 5.22 -11.26
CA VAL A 443 -10.24 5.01 -10.91
C VAL A 443 -9.71 6.30 -10.33
N ASN A 444 -9.39 6.27 -9.06
CA ASN A 444 -8.99 7.43 -8.31
C ASN A 444 -7.47 7.41 -8.07
N PHE A 445 -6.79 8.48 -8.45
CA PHE A 445 -5.38 8.68 -8.23
C PHE A 445 -5.17 9.60 -7.04
N GLY A 446 -4.34 9.18 -6.11
CA GLY A 446 -3.81 9.99 -5.03
C GLY A 446 -2.31 10.18 -5.23
N LEU A 447 -1.88 11.41 -5.47
CA LEU A 447 -0.49 11.79 -5.64
C LEU A 447 0.00 12.38 -4.33
N VAL A 448 0.96 11.72 -3.68
CA VAL A 448 1.63 12.27 -2.51
C VAL A 448 3.01 12.76 -2.92
N GLY A 449 3.29 14.03 -2.64
CA GLY A 449 4.56 14.68 -2.95
C GLY A 449 5.24 15.21 -1.69
N ASP A 450 6.57 15.29 -1.73
CA ASP A 450 7.32 16.08 -0.76
C ASP A 450 6.98 17.55 -0.92
N TYR A 451 6.85 18.28 0.18
CA TYR A 451 6.35 19.65 0.17
C TYR A 451 7.26 20.61 -0.60
N ASP A 452 8.57 20.47 -0.42
CA ASP A 452 9.57 21.37 -0.99
C ASP A 452 10.03 20.91 -2.39
N ALA A 453 10.21 19.59 -2.56
CA ALA A 453 10.66 19.01 -3.82
C ALA A 453 9.58 18.98 -4.90
N MET A 454 8.29 18.97 -4.51
CA MET A 454 7.15 18.93 -5.43
C MET A 454 6.20 20.13 -5.23
N PRO A 455 6.69 21.40 -5.35
CA PRO A 455 5.89 22.60 -5.09
C PRO A 455 4.68 22.72 -6.03
N HIS A 456 4.73 22.08 -7.18
CA HIS A 456 3.70 22.10 -8.22
C HIS A 456 3.04 20.72 -8.43
N LEU A 457 2.75 19.99 -7.34
CA LEU A 457 2.17 18.65 -7.42
C LEU A 457 0.81 18.63 -8.14
N GLU A 458 0.02 19.72 -8.01
CA GLU A 458 -1.27 19.87 -8.68
C GLU A 458 -1.11 19.94 -10.23
N GLU A 459 0.01 20.46 -10.72
CA GLU A 459 0.30 20.45 -12.16
C GLU A 459 0.57 19.03 -12.65
N LEU A 460 1.28 18.21 -11.87
CA LEU A 460 1.44 16.80 -12.18
C LEU A 460 0.08 16.07 -12.17
N GLY A 461 -0.83 16.45 -11.29
CA GLY A 461 -2.22 15.98 -11.33
C GLY A 461 -2.92 16.31 -12.65
N ARG A 462 -2.83 17.58 -13.10
CA ARG A 462 -3.36 17.99 -14.43
C ARG A 462 -2.69 17.26 -15.59
N ASP A 463 -1.39 16.95 -15.48
CA ASP A 463 -0.69 16.16 -16.48
C ASP A 463 -1.17 14.70 -16.50
N VAL A 464 -1.63 14.14 -15.37
CA VAL A 464 -2.31 12.83 -15.35
C VAL A 464 -3.64 12.89 -16.07
N GLU A 465 -4.47 13.90 -15.81
CA GLU A 465 -5.75 14.12 -16.53
C GLU A 465 -5.52 14.26 -18.03
N TRP A 466 -4.53 15.06 -18.41
CA TRP A 466 -4.14 15.23 -19.79
C TRP A 466 -3.70 13.90 -20.43
N ALA A 467 -2.85 13.09 -19.77
CA ALA A 467 -2.37 11.82 -20.30
C ALA A 467 -3.50 10.79 -20.47
N ILE A 468 -4.51 10.81 -19.59
CA ILE A 468 -5.71 10.01 -19.74
C ILE A 468 -6.48 10.42 -20.99
N SER A 469 -6.70 11.74 -21.18
CA SER A 469 -7.43 12.27 -22.36
C SER A 469 -6.67 11.98 -23.66
N GLU A 470 -5.36 12.24 -23.69
CA GLU A 470 -4.49 11.95 -24.83
C GLU A 470 -4.57 10.50 -25.27
N LEU A 471 -4.44 9.57 -24.31
CA LEU A 471 -4.50 8.14 -24.59
C LEU A 471 -5.89 7.69 -25.02
N SER A 472 -6.94 8.27 -24.43
CA SER A 472 -8.34 8.02 -24.79
C SER A 472 -8.64 8.47 -26.23
N ASP A 473 -8.17 9.65 -26.64
CA ASP A 473 -8.40 10.20 -27.96
C ASP A 473 -7.61 9.45 -29.05
N ALA A 474 -6.40 8.98 -28.71
CA ALA A 474 -5.55 8.21 -29.60
C ALA A 474 -6.01 6.75 -29.76
N ALA A 475 -6.69 6.18 -28.77
CA ALA A 475 -7.18 4.83 -28.83
C ALA A 475 -8.27 4.68 -29.91
N PRO A 476 -8.25 3.63 -30.75
CA PRO A 476 -9.29 3.39 -31.76
C PRO A 476 -10.67 3.42 -31.11
N LYS A 477 -11.63 4.08 -31.78
CA LYS A 477 -13.03 4.03 -31.33
C LYS A 477 -13.65 2.74 -31.86
N ALA A 478 -14.23 1.93 -30.96
CA ALA A 478 -14.94 0.71 -31.35
C ALA A 478 -15.91 1.00 -32.50
N LYS A 479 -15.79 0.32 -33.63
CA LYS A 479 -16.75 0.41 -34.70
C LYS A 479 -18.11 -0.03 -34.14
N ARG A 480 -19.05 0.91 -33.96
CA ARG A 480 -20.44 0.57 -33.59
C ARG A 480 -20.89 -0.58 -34.50
N PRO A 481 -21.37 -1.70 -33.95
CA PRO A 481 -21.89 -2.79 -34.79
C PRO A 481 -22.99 -2.19 -35.69
N ARG A 482 -22.77 -2.26 -36.99
CA ARG A 482 -23.79 -1.88 -37.97
C ARG A 482 -25.04 -2.67 -37.62
N ARG A 483 -26.08 -2.01 -37.10
CA ARG A 483 -27.40 -2.59 -36.93
C ARG A 483 -27.77 -3.19 -38.29
N LYS A 484 -27.76 -4.53 -38.38
CA LYS A 484 -28.31 -5.24 -39.53
C LYS A 484 -29.74 -4.74 -39.66
N ARG A 485 -29.98 -3.90 -40.65
CA ARG A 485 -31.34 -3.53 -41.03
C ARG A 485 -32.07 -4.85 -41.28
N ALA A 486 -33.09 -5.11 -40.50
CA ALA A 486 -33.96 -6.25 -40.67
C ALA A 486 -34.57 -6.21 -42.08
N ALA A 487 -34.03 -7.03 -42.94
CA ALA A 487 -34.65 -7.38 -44.21
C ALA A 487 -35.70 -8.46 -43.91
N SER A 488 -36.82 -8.05 -43.32
CA SER A 488 -37.97 -8.93 -43.16
C SER A 488 -39.26 -8.10 -43.18
N ALA A 489 -39.59 -7.60 -44.35
CA ALA A 489 -40.95 -7.11 -44.65
C ALA A 489 -41.21 -7.20 -46.15
N LYS A 490 -40.97 -8.37 -46.77
CA LYS A 490 -41.34 -8.61 -48.16
C LYS A 490 -41.57 -10.10 -48.47
N GLN A 491 -42.21 -10.81 -47.56
CA GLN A 491 -42.62 -12.20 -47.87
C GLN A 491 -44.00 -12.60 -47.28
N ALA A 492 -44.82 -11.62 -46.91
CA ALA A 492 -46.20 -11.88 -46.46
C ALA A 492 -47.20 -11.14 -47.31
N ALA A 493 -47.01 -11.16 -48.65
CA ALA A 493 -47.98 -10.63 -49.59
C ALA A 493 -47.97 -11.46 -50.90
N LYS A 494 -47.99 -12.80 -50.75
CA LYS A 494 -48.30 -13.75 -51.83
C LYS A 494 -48.54 -15.14 -51.20
N ALA A 495 -49.69 -15.36 -50.63
CA ALA A 495 -50.43 -16.58 -50.53
C ALA A 495 -51.88 -16.24 -50.14
#